data_9da14b9e0c7f9effd5d24e173e16f2ff
#
_entry.id   9da14b9e0c7f9effd5d24e173e16f2ff
#
_cell.length_a   1.000
_cell.length_b   1.000
_cell.length_c   1.000
_cell.angle_alpha   90.00
_cell.angle_beta   90.00
_cell.angle_gamma   90.00
#
_symmetry.space_group_name_H-M   'P 1'
#
loop_
_entity.id
_entity.type
_entity.pdbx_description
1 polymer ?
#
loop_
_entity_poly.entity_id
_entity_poly.type
_entity_poly.pdbx_seq_one_letter_code
_entity_poly.pdbx_strand_id
1 'polypeptide(L)'
;MDKGNNIKHLYLKDTSFANLMQKRIFNVLLVASYYDAFILEEDGRVEEQIFFEYTSLNLSSPPRVTQVNNLEDAFKELSTKRFDLIIAIPDAEHSQTYEKAKEIKHHYPDIPIVLLTPFAREVSRRLEKEDLSGIDYVFSWLGNTDLLLAIIKLLEDEMNIEEDTKSGVQIIMLVEDSVR
;
A
#
# COMPACT_ATOMS: atom_id res chain seq x y z
N MET A 1 39.75 -25.63 -37.90
CA MET A 1 39.68 -25.03 -36.54
C MET A 1 38.40 -24.24 -36.45
N ASP A 2 37.38 -24.94 -36.04
CA ASP A 2 36.01 -24.40 -35.96
C ASP A 2 35.75 -23.98 -34.51
N LYS A 3 35.63 -22.67 -34.28
CA LYS A 3 35.30 -22.15 -32.98
C LYS A 3 33.78 -22.15 -32.85
N GLY A 4 33.23 -23.24 -32.31
CA GLY A 4 31.83 -23.37 -31.96
C GLY A 4 31.39 -22.25 -31.08
N ASN A 5 30.51 -21.43 -31.61
CA ASN A 5 29.80 -20.35 -30.94
C ASN A 5 28.74 -20.98 -30.04
N ASN A 6 29.08 -21.25 -28.79
CA ASN A 6 28.18 -21.83 -27.79
C ASN A 6 27.28 -20.72 -27.24
N ILE A 7 26.31 -20.29 -28.06
CA ILE A 7 25.21 -19.48 -27.60
C ILE A 7 24.35 -20.40 -26.73
N LYS A 8 24.57 -20.35 -25.44
CA LYS A 8 23.61 -20.90 -24.48
C LYS A 8 22.27 -20.22 -24.80
N HIS A 9 21.36 -20.99 -25.41
CA HIS A 9 19.96 -20.61 -25.45
C HIS A 9 19.53 -20.35 -24.03
N LEU A 10 19.41 -19.10 -23.68
CA LEU A 10 18.58 -18.66 -22.53
C LEU A 10 17.15 -19.13 -22.89
N TYR A 11 16.80 -20.32 -22.40
CA TYR A 11 15.41 -20.71 -22.34
C TYR A 11 14.75 -19.69 -21.41
N LEU A 12 14.16 -18.66 -21.98
CA LEU A 12 13.10 -17.92 -21.32
C LEU A 12 12.06 -18.99 -20.99
N LYS A 13 12.05 -19.45 -19.74
CA LYS A 13 10.94 -20.22 -19.23
C LYS A 13 9.70 -19.43 -19.63
N ASP A 14 8.78 -20.11 -20.32
CA ASP A 14 7.49 -19.52 -20.69
C ASP A 14 6.79 -19.16 -19.38
N THR A 15 7.07 -17.97 -18.89
CA THR A 15 6.45 -17.44 -17.68
C THR A 15 5.04 -17.09 -18.13
N SER A 16 4.08 -17.87 -17.73
CA SER A 16 2.68 -17.57 -17.99
C SER A 16 2.33 -16.30 -17.23
N PHE A 17 2.42 -15.12 -17.89
CA PHE A 17 2.07 -13.83 -17.30
C PHE A 17 0.66 -13.83 -16.71
N ALA A 18 -0.22 -14.70 -17.21
CA ALA A 18 -1.56 -14.88 -16.66
C ALA A 18 -1.58 -15.39 -15.19
N ASN A 19 -0.48 -15.98 -14.73
CA ASN A 19 -0.37 -16.53 -13.37
C ASN A 19 0.43 -15.63 -12.43
N LEU A 20 0.87 -14.47 -12.89
CA LEU A 20 1.57 -13.50 -12.06
C LEU A 20 0.58 -12.55 -11.36
N MET A 21 0.99 -12.01 -10.23
CA MET A 21 0.24 -10.99 -9.50
C MET A 21 -1.22 -11.41 -9.24
N GLN A 22 -1.43 -12.65 -8.77
CA GLN A 22 -2.77 -13.19 -8.54
C GLN A 22 -3.46 -12.54 -7.33
N LYS A 23 -2.68 -12.18 -6.32
CA LYS A 23 -3.19 -11.51 -5.13
C LYS A 23 -3.25 -10.01 -5.41
N ARG A 24 -4.42 -9.42 -5.24
CA ARG A 24 -4.70 -8.02 -5.55
C ARG A 24 -5.41 -7.35 -4.40
N ILE A 25 -5.23 -6.05 -4.30
CA ILE A 25 -5.98 -5.18 -3.39
C ILE A 25 -7.19 -4.66 -4.15
N PHE A 26 -8.37 -5.04 -3.73
CA PHE A 26 -9.65 -4.65 -4.34
C PHE A 26 -10.37 -3.56 -3.55
N ASN A 27 -10.24 -3.57 -2.23
CA ASN A 27 -10.97 -2.65 -1.35
C ASN A 27 -10.00 -2.00 -0.38
N VAL A 28 -9.87 -0.69 -0.49
CA VAL A 28 -9.03 0.14 0.38
C VAL A 28 -9.93 0.95 1.31
N LEU A 29 -9.67 0.89 2.60
CA LEU A 29 -10.30 1.75 3.59
C LEU A 29 -9.37 2.93 3.89
N LEU A 30 -9.76 4.11 3.45
CA LEU A 30 -9.04 5.35 3.70
C LEU A 30 -9.64 6.05 4.92
N VAL A 31 -8.83 6.18 5.96
CA VAL A 31 -9.19 6.91 7.18
C VAL A 31 -8.51 8.26 7.14
N ALA A 32 -9.27 9.32 6.90
CA ALA A 32 -8.76 10.67 6.75
C ALA A 32 -9.73 11.68 7.32
N SER A 33 -9.24 12.72 7.98
CA SER A 33 -10.09 13.83 8.42
C SER A 33 -10.81 14.48 7.24
N TYR A 34 -11.86 15.23 7.48
CA TYR A 34 -12.55 15.99 6.42
C TYR A 34 -11.61 16.92 5.66
N TYR A 35 -10.63 17.49 6.35
CA TYR A 35 -9.65 18.38 5.74
C TYR A 35 -8.67 17.64 4.84
N ASP A 36 -8.11 16.54 5.33
CA ASP A 36 -7.16 15.72 4.55
C ASP A 36 -7.86 15.09 3.34
N ALA A 37 -9.10 14.67 3.52
CA ALA A 37 -9.94 14.17 2.44
C ALA A 37 -10.19 15.24 1.38
N PHE A 38 -10.48 16.47 1.78
CA PHE A 38 -10.67 17.59 0.87
C PHE A 38 -9.39 17.88 0.06
N ILE A 39 -8.21 17.84 0.71
CA ILE A 39 -6.92 17.99 0.00
C ILE A 39 -6.74 16.88 -1.03
N LEU A 40 -7.04 15.64 -0.66
CA LEU A 40 -6.96 14.50 -1.57
C LEU A 40 -7.92 14.64 -2.77
N GLU A 41 -9.09 15.23 -2.56
CA GLU A 41 -10.06 15.50 -3.63
C GLU A 41 -9.67 16.69 -4.51
N GLU A 42 -9.03 17.73 -3.96
CA GLU A 42 -8.56 18.89 -4.73
C GLU A 42 -7.43 18.54 -5.69
N ASP A 43 -6.55 17.63 -5.30
CA ASP A 43 -5.40 17.17 -6.11
C ASP A 43 -5.82 16.22 -7.26
N GLY A 44 -7.11 15.94 -7.36
CA GLY A 44 -7.74 15.08 -8.34
C GLY A 44 -8.24 13.80 -7.70
N ARG A 45 -9.53 13.62 -7.70
CA ARG A 45 -10.29 12.50 -7.12
C ARG A 45 -9.46 11.22 -7.07
N VAL A 46 -9.07 10.79 -5.89
CA VAL A 46 -8.19 9.62 -5.67
C VAL A 46 -8.62 8.42 -6.52
N GLU A 47 -9.92 8.17 -6.61
CA GLU A 47 -10.47 7.08 -7.42
C GLU A 47 -10.22 7.28 -8.92
N GLU A 48 -10.33 8.51 -9.43
CA GLU A 48 -10.11 8.79 -10.86
C GLU A 48 -8.62 8.65 -11.22
N GLN A 49 -7.71 9.09 -10.35
CA GLN A 49 -6.27 8.93 -10.57
C GLN A 49 -5.87 7.46 -10.52
N ILE A 50 -6.31 6.72 -9.52
CA ILE A 50 -6.06 5.28 -9.44
C ILE A 50 -6.61 4.58 -10.68
N PHE A 51 -7.82 4.91 -11.12
CA PHE A 51 -8.43 4.35 -12.33
C PHE A 51 -7.61 4.68 -13.58
N PHE A 52 -7.15 5.92 -13.72
CA PHE A 52 -6.35 6.34 -14.86
C PHE A 52 -5.01 5.61 -14.92
N GLU A 53 -4.31 5.50 -13.79
CA GLU A 53 -3.03 4.81 -13.70
C GLU A 53 -3.20 3.30 -13.96
N TYR A 54 -4.21 2.66 -13.41
CA TYR A 54 -4.50 1.26 -13.69
C TYR A 54 -4.79 1.01 -15.17
N THR A 55 -5.52 1.94 -15.81
CA THR A 55 -5.82 1.85 -17.24
C THR A 55 -4.57 2.08 -18.08
N SER A 56 -3.73 3.05 -17.74
CA SER A 56 -2.50 3.36 -18.46
C SER A 56 -1.48 2.21 -18.41
N LEU A 57 -1.45 1.49 -17.31
CA LEU A 57 -0.60 0.32 -17.11
C LEU A 57 -1.24 -1.00 -17.61
N ASN A 58 -2.39 -0.94 -18.27
CA ASN A 58 -3.17 -2.11 -18.68
C ASN A 58 -3.48 -3.08 -17.52
N LEU A 59 -3.63 -2.55 -16.32
CA LEU A 59 -4.02 -3.34 -15.16
C LEU A 59 -5.55 -3.46 -15.11
N SER A 60 -6.03 -4.66 -14.82
CA SER A 60 -7.46 -4.91 -14.66
C SER A 60 -7.90 -4.59 -13.21
N SER A 61 -9.11 -4.02 -13.08
CA SER A 61 -9.79 -3.87 -11.79
C SER A 61 -9.07 -2.95 -10.79
N PRO A 62 -9.19 -1.63 -10.96
CA PRO A 62 -8.69 -0.67 -9.98
C PRO A 62 -9.36 -0.90 -8.61
N PRO A 63 -8.64 -0.72 -7.50
CA PRO A 63 -9.20 -0.84 -6.17
C PRO A 63 -10.28 0.20 -5.91
N ARG A 64 -11.28 -0.18 -5.12
CA ARG A 64 -12.30 0.73 -4.63
C ARG A 64 -11.84 1.35 -3.34
N VAL A 65 -11.94 2.66 -3.23
CA VAL A 65 -11.61 3.39 -2.00
C VAL A 65 -12.90 3.70 -1.25
N THR A 66 -13.00 3.26 -0.01
CA THR A 66 -14.05 3.68 0.92
C THR A 66 -13.42 4.61 1.93
N GLN A 67 -13.92 5.83 2.03
CA GLN A 67 -13.40 6.82 2.96
C GLN A 67 -14.26 6.89 4.22
N VAL A 68 -13.58 7.02 5.36
CA VAL A 68 -14.18 7.30 6.67
C VAL A 68 -13.36 8.36 7.39
N ASN A 69 -13.97 9.04 8.36
CA ASN A 69 -13.34 10.20 8.99
C ASN A 69 -12.45 9.86 10.20
N ASN A 70 -12.61 8.68 10.76
CA ASN A 70 -11.88 8.23 11.95
C ASN A 70 -11.84 6.71 12.03
N LEU A 71 -10.99 6.18 12.93
CA LEU A 71 -10.83 4.74 13.11
C LEU A 71 -12.04 4.06 13.78
N GLU A 72 -12.91 4.78 14.45
CA GLU A 72 -14.16 4.19 14.97
C GLU A 72 -15.15 3.87 13.86
N ASP A 73 -15.27 4.76 12.89
CA ASP A 73 -16.09 4.52 11.71
C ASP A 73 -15.45 3.45 10.82
N ALA A 74 -14.10 3.41 10.77
CA ALA A 74 -13.39 2.31 10.11
C ALA A 74 -13.77 0.94 10.70
N PHE A 75 -13.84 0.84 12.01
CA PHE A 75 -14.23 -0.41 12.70
C PHE A 75 -15.65 -0.84 12.34
N LYS A 76 -16.59 0.10 12.22
CA LYS A 76 -17.96 -0.17 11.77
C LYS A 76 -17.99 -0.69 10.33
N GLU A 77 -17.24 -0.05 9.42
CA GLU A 77 -17.15 -0.49 8.02
C GLU A 77 -16.53 -1.89 7.91
N LEU A 78 -15.46 -2.17 8.65
CA LEU A 78 -14.80 -3.48 8.72
C LEU A 78 -15.74 -4.60 9.20
N SER A 79 -16.74 -4.28 10.02
CA SER A 79 -17.74 -5.25 10.47
C SER A 79 -18.76 -5.62 9.39
N THR A 80 -18.92 -4.79 8.37
CA THR A 80 -19.95 -4.95 7.31
C THR A 80 -19.38 -5.33 5.95
N LYS A 81 -18.13 -4.95 5.67
CA LYS A 81 -17.46 -5.15 4.38
C LYS A 81 -16.06 -5.72 4.59
N ARG A 82 -15.54 -6.39 3.56
CA ARG A 82 -14.15 -6.84 3.53
C ARG A 82 -13.28 -5.78 2.89
N PHE A 83 -12.16 -5.51 3.54
CA PHE A 83 -11.10 -4.64 3.05
C PHE A 83 -9.79 -5.41 2.98
N ASP A 84 -8.94 -5.03 2.04
CA ASP A 84 -7.66 -5.66 1.77
C ASP A 84 -6.50 -4.78 2.28
N LEU A 85 -6.78 -3.49 2.56
CA LEU A 85 -5.80 -2.50 3.02
C LEU A 85 -6.51 -1.38 3.78
N ILE A 86 -5.88 -0.93 4.87
CA ILE A 86 -6.28 0.28 5.59
C ILE A 86 -5.16 1.31 5.44
N ILE A 87 -5.50 2.51 4.97
CA ILE A 87 -4.59 3.66 4.93
C ILE A 87 -5.15 4.70 5.88
N ALA A 88 -4.38 5.08 6.89
CA ALA A 88 -4.80 6.05 7.89
C ALA A 88 -3.90 7.30 7.87
N ILE A 89 -4.54 8.47 7.84
CA ILE A 89 -3.90 9.77 8.03
C ILE A 89 -4.27 10.23 9.44
N PRO A 90 -3.31 10.20 10.39
CA PRO A 90 -3.62 10.56 11.77
C PRO A 90 -3.90 12.05 11.88
N ASP A 91 -4.98 12.40 12.52
CA ASP A 91 -5.25 13.77 12.93
C ASP A 91 -4.29 14.15 14.08
N ALA A 92 -3.75 15.37 14.02
CA ALA A 92 -2.79 15.88 15.02
C ALA A 92 -3.35 15.91 16.46
N GLU A 93 -4.69 15.93 16.59
CA GLU A 93 -5.38 16.03 17.87
C GLU A 93 -5.75 14.68 18.52
N HIS A 94 -5.72 13.57 17.75
CA HIS A 94 -6.21 12.26 18.22
C HIS A 94 -5.05 11.32 18.59
N SER A 95 -4.68 11.33 19.86
CA SER A 95 -3.70 10.38 20.44
C SER A 95 -4.17 8.91 20.43
N GLN A 96 -5.43 8.65 20.11
CA GLN A 96 -6.03 7.30 20.12
C GLN A 96 -5.80 6.52 18.82
N THR A 97 -5.18 7.11 17.80
CA THR A 97 -4.97 6.47 16.50
C THR A 97 -4.19 5.15 16.64
N TYR A 98 -3.15 5.14 17.44
CA TYR A 98 -2.27 3.97 17.63
C TYR A 98 -2.95 2.85 18.40
N GLU A 99 -3.71 3.18 19.46
CA GLU A 99 -4.47 2.20 20.24
C GLU A 99 -5.58 1.56 19.40
N LYS A 100 -6.29 2.38 18.62
CA LYS A 100 -7.34 1.90 17.72
C LYS A 100 -6.77 1.04 16.57
N ALA A 101 -5.62 1.39 16.03
CA ALA A 101 -4.94 0.57 15.03
C ALA A 101 -4.59 -0.82 15.59
N LYS A 102 -4.10 -0.88 16.84
CA LYS A 102 -3.85 -2.16 17.54
C LYS A 102 -5.13 -2.98 17.73
N GLU A 103 -6.22 -2.33 18.12
CA GLU A 103 -7.51 -2.99 18.29
C GLU A 103 -7.99 -3.57 16.95
N ILE A 104 -7.89 -2.81 15.86
CA ILE A 104 -8.21 -3.29 14.51
C ILE A 104 -7.31 -4.47 14.14
N LYS A 105 -6.01 -4.35 14.34
CA LYS A 105 -5.04 -5.40 14.02
C LYS A 105 -5.29 -6.68 14.80
N HIS A 106 -5.74 -6.56 16.05
CA HIS A 106 -6.11 -7.72 16.87
C HIS A 106 -7.31 -8.49 16.30
N HIS A 107 -8.31 -7.78 15.76
CA HIS A 107 -9.51 -8.41 15.18
C HIS A 107 -9.33 -8.82 13.71
N TYR A 108 -8.48 -8.11 12.97
CA TYR A 108 -8.23 -8.28 11.55
C TYR A 108 -6.70 -8.35 11.28
N PRO A 109 -6.02 -9.42 11.74
CA PRO A 109 -4.55 -9.51 11.69
C PRO A 109 -3.98 -9.51 10.27
N ASP A 110 -4.75 -10.01 9.31
CA ASP A 110 -4.32 -10.15 7.92
C ASP A 110 -4.43 -8.86 7.09
N ILE A 111 -5.14 -7.85 7.59
CA ILE A 111 -5.29 -6.58 6.87
C ILE A 111 -4.10 -5.68 7.20
N PRO A 112 -3.27 -5.29 6.22
CA PRO A 112 -2.20 -4.33 6.44
C PRO A 112 -2.75 -2.97 6.79
N ILE A 113 -2.12 -2.31 7.77
CA ILE A 113 -2.42 -0.95 8.21
C ILE A 113 -1.23 -0.06 7.90
N VAL A 114 -1.45 0.91 7.03
CA VAL A 114 -0.46 1.89 6.60
C VAL A 114 -0.79 3.25 7.20
N LEU A 115 0.19 3.86 7.84
CA LEU A 115 0.07 5.20 8.39
C LEU A 115 0.74 6.21 7.45
N LEU A 116 0.02 7.26 7.08
CA LEU A 116 0.56 8.41 6.34
C LEU A 116 0.74 9.58 7.28
N THR A 117 1.95 10.09 7.40
CA THR A 117 2.24 11.22 8.29
C THR A 117 2.90 12.37 7.55
N PRO A 118 2.62 13.64 7.87
CA PRO A 118 3.39 14.73 7.34
C PRO A 118 4.86 14.61 7.82
N PHE A 119 5.81 14.90 6.93
CA PHE A 119 7.23 14.90 7.28
C PHE A 119 7.56 16.11 8.17
N ALA A 120 7.34 15.95 9.48
CA ALA A 120 7.75 16.92 10.46
C ALA A 120 8.64 16.23 11.51
N ARG A 121 9.75 16.90 11.89
CA ARG A 121 10.68 16.41 12.91
C ARG A 121 9.99 16.07 14.24
N GLU A 122 8.87 16.73 14.54
CA GLU A 122 8.04 16.47 15.72
C GLU A 122 7.26 15.16 15.59
N VAL A 123 6.77 14.83 14.39
CA VAL A 123 6.07 13.56 14.13
C VAL A 123 7.03 12.38 14.27
N SER A 124 8.23 12.49 13.73
CA SER A 124 9.24 11.43 13.90
C SER A 124 9.55 11.17 15.39
N ARG A 125 9.68 12.23 16.19
CA ARG A 125 9.90 12.10 17.65
C ARG A 125 8.69 11.53 18.41
N ARG A 126 7.46 11.76 17.92
CA ARG A 126 6.26 11.12 18.48
C ARG A 126 6.22 9.65 18.13
N LEU A 127 6.47 9.30 16.86
CA LEU A 127 6.50 7.91 16.40
C LEU A 127 7.52 7.06 17.17
N GLU A 128 8.66 7.65 17.61
CA GLU A 128 9.64 6.96 18.46
C GLU A 128 9.11 6.61 19.85
N LYS A 129 8.05 7.26 20.31
CA LYS A 129 7.47 7.09 21.65
C LYS A 129 6.15 6.31 21.65
N GLU A 130 5.51 6.20 20.50
CA GLU A 130 4.23 5.52 20.34
C GLU A 130 4.42 4.03 20.08
N ASP A 131 3.45 3.25 20.49
CA ASP A 131 3.42 1.83 20.21
C ASP A 131 2.85 1.57 18.81
N LEU A 132 3.74 1.33 17.86
CA LEU A 132 3.42 1.08 16.45
C LEU A 132 3.08 -0.38 16.16
N SER A 133 2.92 -1.25 17.15
CA SER A 133 2.68 -2.69 16.94
C SER A 133 1.41 -3.03 16.15
N GLY A 134 0.50 -2.07 16.01
CA GLY A 134 -0.70 -2.19 15.17
C GLY A 134 -0.55 -1.65 13.76
N ILE A 135 0.64 -1.17 13.37
CA ILE A 135 0.90 -0.51 12.09
C ILE A 135 1.99 -1.28 11.36
N ASP A 136 1.74 -1.65 10.11
CA ASP A 136 2.69 -2.41 9.29
C ASP A 136 3.69 -1.49 8.60
N TYR A 137 3.24 -0.31 8.11
CA TYR A 137 4.09 0.65 7.41
C TYR A 137 3.77 2.09 7.79
N VAL A 138 4.80 2.92 7.78
CA VAL A 138 4.68 4.38 7.96
C VAL A 138 5.33 5.07 6.78
N PHE A 139 4.58 5.92 6.09
CA PHE A 139 5.07 6.72 4.97
C PHE A 139 4.93 8.21 5.26
N SER A 140 5.88 8.97 4.75
CA SER A 140 5.78 10.43 4.73
C SER A 140 4.89 10.89 3.58
N TRP A 141 3.87 11.68 3.89
CA TRP A 141 2.90 12.15 2.91
C TRP A 141 2.82 13.68 2.89
N LEU A 142 2.91 14.25 1.70
CA LEU A 142 2.88 15.69 1.45
C LEU A 142 1.66 16.11 0.61
N GLY A 143 0.60 15.30 0.58
CA GLY A 143 -0.61 15.57 -0.21
C GLY A 143 -0.63 14.90 -1.58
N ASN A 144 0.41 14.14 -1.97
CA ASN A 144 0.50 13.49 -3.27
C ASN A 144 -0.31 12.17 -3.30
N THR A 145 -1.24 12.06 -4.24
CA THR A 145 -2.07 10.86 -4.45
C THR A 145 -1.29 9.71 -5.10
N ASP A 146 -0.19 9.98 -5.82
CA ASP A 146 0.67 8.95 -6.41
C ASP A 146 1.23 7.99 -5.34
N LEU A 147 1.43 8.49 -4.13
CA LEU A 147 1.88 7.67 -3.02
C LEU A 147 0.88 6.57 -2.66
N LEU A 148 -0.43 6.84 -2.76
CA LEU A 148 -1.47 5.84 -2.49
C LEU A 148 -1.36 4.67 -3.49
N LEU A 149 -1.15 4.99 -4.76
CA LEU A 149 -0.93 3.97 -5.78
C LEU A 149 0.36 3.18 -5.52
N ALA A 150 1.45 3.87 -5.17
CA ALA A 150 2.73 3.22 -4.86
C ALA A 150 2.61 2.26 -3.66
N ILE A 151 1.86 2.63 -2.62
CA ILE A 151 1.59 1.77 -1.47
C ILE A 151 0.81 0.53 -1.88
N ILE A 152 -0.25 0.69 -2.67
CA ILE A 152 -1.06 -0.44 -3.17
C ILE A 152 -0.17 -1.40 -3.95
N LYS A 153 0.66 -0.88 -4.85
CA LYS A 153 1.58 -1.70 -5.66
C LYS A 153 2.63 -2.41 -4.82
N LEU A 154 3.23 -1.71 -3.84
CA LEU A 154 4.19 -2.30 -2.92
C LEU A 154 3.61 -3.51 -2.19
N LEU A 155 2.39 -3.39 -1.68
CA LEU A 155 1.73 -4.47 -0.95
C LEU A 155 1.27 -5.60 -1.87
N GLU A 156 0.79 -5.29 -3.08
CA GLU A 156 0.48 -6.32 -4.08
C GLU A 156 1.73 -7.11 -4.46
N ASP A 157 2.88 -6.44 -4.67
CA ASP A 157 4.15 -7.09 -4.96
C ASP A 157 4.58 -8.01 -3.81
N GLU A 158 4.51 -7.52 -2.57
CA GLU A 158 4.86 -8.31 -1.38
C GLU A 158 3.99 -9.57 -1.24
N MET A 159 2.67 -9.44 -1.43
CA MET A 159 1.75 -10.57 -1.36
C MET A 159 2.04 -11.65 -2.42
N ASN A 160 2.62 -11.29 -3.56
CA ASN A 160 2.85 -12.18 -4.69
C ASN A 160 4.28 -12.71 -4.77
N ILE A 161 5.24 -12.19 -4.00
CA ILE A 161 6.67 -12.55 -4.08
C ILE A 161 6.89 -14.07 -4.15
N GLU A 162 6.29 -14.83 -3.25
CA GLU A 162 6.52 -16.27 -3.19
C GLU A 162 6.01 -17.01 -4.44
N GLU A 163 4.84 -16.67 -4.93
CA GLU A 163 4.23 -17.34 -6.09
C GLU A 163 4.90 -16.91 -7.40
N ASP A 164 5.18 -15.63 -7.55
CA ASP A 164 5.82 -15.09 -8.73
C ASP A 164 7.27 -15.58 -8.87
N THR A 165 7.99 -15.71 -7.75
CA THR A 165 9.34 -16.29 -7.74
C THR A 165 9.33 -17.75 -8.18
N LYS A 166 8.37 -18.57 -7.74
CA LYS A 166 8.20 -19.94 -8.21
C LYS A 166 7.94 -20.01 -9.72
N SER A 167 7.29 -18.99 -10.26
CA SER A 167 7.03 -18.84 -11.70
C SER A 167 8.25 -18.32 -12.48
N GLY A 168 9.37 -18.03 -11.82
CA GLY A 168 10.64 -17.62 -12.44
C GLY A 168 10.83 -16.11 -12.57
N VAL A 169 10.01 -15.30 -11.90
CA VAL A 169 10.21 -13.85 -11.80
C VAL A 169 11.41 -13.56 -10.91
N GLN A 170 12.26 -12.63 -11.36
CA GLN A 170 13.41 -12.18 -10.58
C GLN A 170 12.97 -11.03 -9.65
N ILE A 171 13.41 -11.09 -8.41
CA ILE A 171 13.19 -10.03 -7.42
C ILE A 171 14.40 -9.10 -7.44
N ILE A 172 14.15 -7.80 -7.55
CA ILE A 172 15.15 -6.74 -7.38
C ILE A 172 14.81 -6.01 -6.08
N MET A 173 15.70 -6.10 -5.10
CA MET A 173 15.58 -5.33 -3.86
C MET A 173 16.39 -4.05 -3.99
N LEU A 174 15.72 -2.91 -3.97
CA LEU A 174 16.38 -1.61 -3.86
C LEU A 174 16.39 -1.20 -2.38
N VAL A 175 17.59 -1.06 -1.82
CA VAL A 175 17.77 -0.53 -0.47
C VAL A 175 18.35 0.87 -0.60
N GLU A 176 17.57 1.88 -0.19
CA GLU A 176 18.02 3.27 -0.15
C GLU A 176 18.25 3.67 1.30
N ASP A 177 19.50 3.98 1.62
CA ASP A 177 19.88 4.52 2.92
C ASP A 177 19.85 6.06 2.86
N SER A 178 18.66 6.62 2.95
CA SER A 178 18.50 8.07 3.03
C SER A 178 18.52 8.54 4.49
N VAL A 179 19.70 8.53 5.06
CA VAL A 179 19.96 9.26 6.32
C VAL A 179 20.15 10.74 5.98
N ARG A 180 19.07 11.51 5.97
CA ARG A 180 19.15 12.98 6.01
C ARG A 180 18.08 13.58 6.90
#